data_af2d656032eacad324c2d3ce27afa4d3
#
_entry.id   af2d656032eacad324c2d3ce27afa4d3
#
_cell.length_a   1.000
_cell.length_b   1.000
_cell.length_c   1.000
_cell.angle_alpha   90.00
_cell.angle_beta   90.00
_cell.angle_gamma   90.00
#
_symmetry.space_group_name_H-M   'P 1'
#
loop_
_entity.id
_entity.type
_entity.pdbx_description
1 polymer ?
#
loop_
_entity_poly.entity_id
_entity_poly.type
_entity_poly.pdbx_seq_one_letter_code
_entity_poly.pdbx_strand_id
1 'polypeptide(L)'
;MSHIVLARKYRPKSFKEVVGQDNSVSILESFISNNSIPHSLIFCGGRGVGKTSMARIFAKAINSDEISKNPLLAEDIDNGKSLDVIEIDAASNNGVEQVRELIESSQYSSLNCKYKVFIIDEVHMLSKAAFNALLKTLEEPKPNVIFILATTEVEKIPITIKSRSQLINFTNLDNNFLKGLIIKISEKEGISIDEDSINLVCDEADGSARDCLSILELLSSSLNKQINYLESSEKLGLTPNKIINEIAHNILLSDASSTIKAFKNICNNGYNIKKFIQSLLFFYEKLIYLKLGLENTSENNIVVLEDKKDVFNSFSLAELETIFDNLIEIYNKVSKSDYEKLVAESGLIKLCLISNYINLDNLGDKDLLKKKIKSPLKKKESSSKKDEIKTISPESIKDLFDRENDSSLKLIKDSTVTLENGSITIETDSDVKYQVLKNKKGEIEEKINKGFNINKKIELFMKEKEMCEINVEDSFNFKKNKDKLFESNSIKNLFETFDCRIIDIEKDRK
;
A
#
# COMPACT_ATOMS: atom_id res chain seq x y z
N MET A 1 2.75 -13.59 -39.72
CA MET A 1 3.90 -13.47 -38.79
C MET A 1 3.34 -13.34 -37.39
N SER A 2 3.82 -14.12 -36.42
CA SER A 2 3.39 -13.99 -35.02
C SER A 2 3.86 -12.63 -34.50
N HIS A 3 2.95 -11.84 -33.97
CA HIS A 3 3.26 -10.54 -33.35
C HIS A 3 4.18 -10.77 -32.14
N ILE A 4 5.38 -10.22 -32.17
CA ILE A 4 6.33 -10.28 -31.03
C ILE A 4 6.19 -8.99 -30.25
N VAL A 5 5.84 -9.13 -28.97
CA VAL A 5 5.69 -8.01 -28.02
C VAL A 5 6.98 -7.17 -27.95
N LEU A 6 6.87 -5.83 -27.96
CA LEU A 6 8.02 -4.91 -27.96
C LEU A 6 8.99 -5.20 -26.80
N ALA A 7 8.50 -5.47 -25.61
CA ALA A 7 9.31 -5.81 -24.45
C ALA A 7 10.17 -7.08 -24.65
N ARG A 8 9.76 -8.00 -25.54
CA ARG A 8 10.55 -9.17 -25.90
C ARG A 8 11.47 -8.90 -27.10
N LYS A 9 10.99 -8.16 -28.11
CA LYS A 9 11.72 -7.81 -29.32
C LYS A 9 12.96 -6.96 -29.01
N TYR A 10 12.83 -6.01 -28.08
CA TYR A 10 13.87 -5.07 -27.67
C TYR A 10 14.56 -5.44 -26.35
N ARG A 11 14.48 -6.70 -25.93
CA ARG A 11 15.25 -7.20 -24.79
C ARG A 11 16.75 -7.07 -25.08
N PRO A 12 17.55 -6.41 -24.21
CA PRO A 12 18.98 -6.26 -24.43
C PRO A 12 19.69 -7.62 -24.51
N LYS A 13 20.62 -7.75 -25.46
CA LYS A 13 21.36 -8.99 -25.74
C LYS A 13 22.83 -8.92 -25.32
N SER A 14 23.34 -7.75 -25.02
CA SER A 14 24.70 -7.49 -24.56
C SER A 14 24.74 -6.43 -23.46
N PHE A 15 25.82 -6.35 -22.69
CA PHE A 15 26.02 -5.31 -21.67
C PHE A 15 25.89 -3.91 -22.23
N LYS A 16 26.38 -3.68 -23.46
CA LYS A 16 26.32 -2.36 -24.13
C LYS A 16 24.92 -1.89 -24.46
N GLU A 17 23.95 -2.80 -24.53
CA GLU A 17 22.54 -2.50 -24.81
C GLU A 17 21.73 -2.25 -23.54
N VAL A 18 22.31 -2.57 -22.38
CA VAL A 18 21.64 -2.33 -21.09
C VAL A 18 21.67 -0.85 -20.78
N VAL A 19 20.55 -0.31 -20.33
CA VAL A 19 20.36 1.11 -20.05
C VAL A 19 20.22 1.30 -18.54
N GLY A 20 20.92 2.29 -17.97
CA GLY A 20 20.72 2.77 -16.60
C GLY A 20 21.13 1.82 -15.48
N GLN A 21 21.95 0.78 -15.78
CA GLN A 21 22.46 -0.18 -14.79
C GLN A 21 24.00 -0.23 -14.76
N ASP A 22 24.67 0.91 -14.93
CA ASP A 22 26.12 0.98 -15.12
C ASP A 22 26.93 0.35 -14.00
N ASN A 23 26.51 0.54 -12.74
CA ASN A 23 27.16 -0.06 -11.58
C ASN A 23 27.07 -1.60 -11.62
N SER A 24 25.88 -2.15 -11.88
CA SER A 24 25.67 -3.60 -11.95
C SER A 24 26.44 -4.21 -13.10
N VAL A 25 26.48 -3.54 -14.26
CA VAL A 25 27.28 -3.94 -15.44
C VAL A 25 28.76 -3.95 -15.07
N SER A 26 29.29 -2.87 -14.50
CA SER A 26 30.72 -2.75 -14.13
C SER A 26 31.15 -3.86 -13.15
N ILE A 27 30.32 -4.19 -12.16
CA ILE A 27 30.62 -5.28 -11.21
C ILE A 27 30.67 -6.62 -11.95
N LEU A 28 29.70 -6.92 -12.81
CA LEU A 28 29.65 -8.19 -13.55
C LEU A 28 30.81 -8.31 -14.55
N GLU A 29 31.16 -7.23 -15.24
CA GLU A 29 32.35 -7.19 -16.13
C GLU A 29 33.66 -7.38 -15.35
N SER A 30 33.74 -6.86 -14.12
CA SER A 30 34.91 -7.06 -13.27
C SER A 30 35.10 -8.52 -12.84
N PHE A 31 33.99 -9.26 -12.58
CA PHE A 31 34.08 -10.71 -12.30
C PHE A 31 34.60 -11.49 -13.48
N ILE A 32 34.20 -11.10 -14.70
CA ILE A 32 34.66 -11.77 -15.93
C ILE A 32 36.13 -11.45 -16.18
N SER A 33 36.54 -10.18 -16.14
CA SER A 33 37.91 -9.74 -16.44
C SER A 33 38.92 -10.28 -15.44
N ASN A 34 38.54 -10.38 -14.16
CA ASN A 34 39.40 -10.94 -13.11
C ASN A 34 39.32 -12.47 -13.02
N ASN A 35 38.52 -13.13 -13.86
CA ASN A 35 38.25 -14.58 -13.83
C ASN A 35 37.89 -15.08 -12.43
N SER A 36 37.15 -14.23 -11.66
CA SER A 36 36.72 -14.47 -10.28
C SER A 36 35.21 -14.42 -10.20
N ILE A 37 34.55 -15.46 -10.79
CA ILE A 37 33.11 -15.53 -10.90
C ILE A 37 32.53 -16.18 -9.63
N PRO A 38 31.67 -15.51 -8.86
CA PRO A 38 31.01 -16.09 -7.70
C PRO A 38 30.06 -17.25 -8.09
N HIS A 39 30.01 -18.28 -7.26
CA HIS A 39 29.11 -19.43 -7.49
C HIS A 39 27.63 -19.08 -7.32
N SER A 40 27.32 -18.04 -6.57
CA SER A 40 25.96 -17.57 -6.35
C SER A 40 25.88 -16.06 -6.38
N LEU A 41 24.94 -15.56 -7.16
CA LEU A 41 24.61 -14.15 -7.33
C LEU A 41 23.14 -13.92 -6.98
N ILE A 42 22.85 -12.84 -6.26
CA ILE A 42 21.47 -12.38 -6.03
C ILE A 42 21.29 -11.07 -6.78
N PHE A 43 20.38 -11.05 -7.76
CA PHE A 43 19.97 -9.84 -8.47
C PHE A 43 18.71 -9.30 -7.84
N CYS A 44 18.80 -8.18 -7.12
CA CYS A 44 17.65 -7.56 -6.44
C CYS A 44 17.32 -6.19 -7.04
N GLY A 45 16.05 -5.84 -7.05
CA GLY A 45 15.55 -4.56 -7.55
C GLY A 45 14.11 -4.64 -8.05
N GLY A 46 13.55 -3.52 -8.47
CA GLY A 46 12.18 -3.38 -8.94
C GLY A 46 11.80 -4.36 -10.04
N ARG A 47 10.50 -4.46 -10.31
CA ARG A 47 10.01 -5.26 -11.44
C ARG A 47 10.39 -4.60 -12.77
N GLY A 48 10.76 -5.39 -13.79
CA GLY A 48 10.99 -4.88 -15.15
C GLY A 48 12.26 -4.05 -15.36
N VAL A 49 13.16 -3.93 -14.36
CA VAL A 49 14.44 -3.20 -14.45
C VAL A 49 15.57 -3.96 -15.16
N GLY A 50 15.30 -5.19 -15.61
CA GLY A 50 16.23 -5.96 -16.44
C GLY A 50 16.99 -7.09 -15.75
N LYS A 51 16.66 -7.50 -14.51
CA LYS A 51 17.35 -8.57 -13.76
C LYS A 51 17.53 -9.86 -14.55
N THR A 52 16.46 -10.44 -15.07
CA THR A 52 16.49 -11.69 -15.84
C THR A 52 17.23 -11.52 -17.18
N SER A 53 17.09 -10.36 -17.82
CA SER A 53 17.86 -10.04 -19.05
C SER A 53 19.35 -9.99 -18.78
N MET A 54 19.75 -9.32 -17.68
CA MET A 54 21.14 -9.25 -17.23
C MET A 54 21.69 -10.62 -16.88
N ALA A 55 20.89 -11.49 -16.25
CA ALA A 55 21.30 -12.86 -15.95
C ALA A 55 21.65 -13.64 -17.22
N ARG A 56 20.84 -13.53 -18.29
CA ARG A 56 21.14 -14.14 -19.59
C ARG A 56 22.36 -13.52 -20.27
N ILE A 57 22.51 -12.21 -20.22
CA ILE A 57 23.70 -11.51 -20.77
C ILE A 57 24.95 -11.98 -20.05
N PHE A 58 24.94 -12.05 -18.71
CA PHE A 58 26.06 -12.53 -17.94
C PHE A 58 26.38 -14.01 -18.23
N ALA A 59 25.35 -14.88 -18.31
CA ALA A 59 25.53 -16.28 -18.69
C ALA A 59 26.17 -16.44 -20.08
N LYS A 60 25.82 -15.59 -21.04
CA LYS A 60 26.48 -15.55 -22.35
C LYS A 60 27.93 -15.05 -22.26
N ALA A 61 28.18 -14.03 -21.50
CA ALA A 61 29.48 -13.40 -21.39
C ALA A 61 30.54 -14.33 -20.77
N ILE A 62 30.17 -15.09 -19.72
CA ILE A 62 31.07 -16.07 -19.09
C ILE A 62 31.33 -17.33 -19.96
N ASN A 63 30.46 -17.58 -20.96
CA ASN A 63 30.58 -18.64 -21.94
C ASN A 63 30.96 -18.14 -23.34
N SER A 64 31.60 -16.95 -23.43
CA SER A 64 31.88 -16.27 -24.68
C SER A 64 32.80 -17.08 -25.63
N ASP A 65 33.72 -17.84 -25.07
CA ASP A 65 34.66 -18.67 -25.86
C ASP A 65 33.94 -19.80 -26.60
N GLU A 66 32.98 -20.45 -25.92
CA GLU A 66 32.17 -21.51 -26.51
C GLU A 66 31.13 -20.95 -27.50
N ILE A 67 30.53 -19.82 -27.19
CA ILE A 67 29.61 -19.10 -28.09
C ILE A 67 30.35 -18.63 -29.36
N SER A 68 31.59 -18.21 -29.25
CA SER A 68 32.42 -17.84 -30.43
C SER A 68 32.65 -19.02 -31.36
N LYS A 69 32.71 -20.23 -30.83
CA LYS A 69 32.85 -21.48 -31.60
C LYS A 69 31.52 -21.95 -32.20
N ASN A 70 30.40 -21.71 -31.47
CA ASN A 70 29.08 -22.10 -31.89
C ASN A 70 28.05 -20.97 -31.57
N PRO A 71 27.78 -20.05 -32.51
CA PRO A 71 26.88 -18.93 -32.32
C PRO A 71 25.43 -19.31 -31.99
N LEU A 72 24.98 -20.53 -32.34
CA LEU A 72 23.63 -21.02 -32.01
C LEU A 72 23.39 -21.10 -30.51
N LEU A 73 24.44 -21.31 -29.70
CA LEU A 73 24.35 -21.31 -28.24
C LEU A 73 23.80 -19.98 -27.69
N ALA A 74 24.16 -18.85 -28.29
CA ALA A 74 23.63 -17.55 -27.89
C ALA A 74 22.14 -17.42 -28.16
N GLU A 75 21.69 -17.92 -29.31
CA GLU A 75 20.25 -17.94 -29.66
C GLU A 75 19.46 -18.88 -28.72
N ASP A 76 20.01 -20.04 -28.40
CA ASP A 76 19.40 -21.00 -27.48
C ASP A 76 19.26 -20.39 -26.07
N ILE A 77 20.28 -19.68 -25.58
CA ILE A 77 20.20 -18.97 -24.29
C ILE A 77 19.15 -17.86 -24.35
N ASP A 78 19.11 -17.03 -25.40
CA ASP A 78 18.14 -15.96 -25.55
C ASP A 78 16.69 -16.49 -25.64
N ASN A 79 16.51 -17.67 -26.23
CA ASN A 79 15.21 -18.33 -26.36
C ASN A 79 14.83 -19.23 -25.17
N GLY A 80 15.73 -19.40 -24.17
CA GLY A 80 15.51 -20.28 -23.02
C GLY A 80 15.48 -21.78 -23.38
N LYS A 81 16.22 -22.18 -24.42
CA LYS A 81 16.31 -23.57 -24.91
C LYS A 81 17.66 -24.25 -24.60
N SER A 82 18.57 -23.52 -23.99
CA SER A 82 19.89 -24.03 -23.64
C SER A 82 19.80 -25.10 -22.55
N LEU A 83 20.55 -26.17 -22.71
CA LEU A 83 20.68 -27.23 -21.70
C LEU A 83 21.65 -26.85 -20.57
N ASP A 84 22.54 -25.89 -20.82
CA ASP A 84 23.54 -25.45 -19.86
C ASP A 84 23.17 -24.12 -19.17
N VAL A 85 22.20 -23.35 -19.72
CA VAL A 85 21.64 -22.16 -19.08
C VAL A 85 20.16 -22.41 -18.85
N ILE A 86 19.85 -22.86 -17.65
CA ILE A 86 18.51 -23.29 -17.26
C ILE A 86 17.84 -22.15 -16.49
N GLU A 87 16.69 -21.69 -16.98
CA GLU A 87 15.89 -20.64 -16.36
C GLU A 87 14.59 -21.20 -15.83
N ILE A 88 14.31 -20.97 -14.55
CA ILE A 88 13.02 -21.30 -13.91
C ILE A 88 12.41 -20.07 -13.27
N ASP A 89 11.10 -19.97 -13.35
CA ASP A 89 10.30 -18.98 -12.63
C ASP A 89 9.77 -19.63 -11.35
N ALA A 90 10.22 -19.13 -10.19
CA ALA A 90 9.82 -19.67 -8.90
C ALA A 90 8.35 -19.35 -8.57
N ALA A 91 7.70 -18.38 -9.23
CA ALA A 91 6.27 -18.15 -9.06
C ALA A 91 5.44 -19.31 -9.60
N SER A 92 5.88 -19.94 -10.69
CA SER A 92 5.25 -21.12 -11.30
C SER A 92 5.81 -22.44 -10.77
N ASN A 93 7.04 -22.44 -10.22
CA ASN A 93 7.80 -23.63 -9.80
C ASN A 93 8.32 -23.48 -8.37
N ASN A 94 7.43 -23.26 -7.39
CA ASN A 94 7.78 -22.98 -6.00
C ASN A 94 7.97 -24.22 -5.11
N GLY A 95 7.68 -25.40 -5.65
CA GLY A 95 7.75 -26.67 -4.95
C GLY A 95 9.18 -27.14 -4.69
N VAL A 96 9.33 -27.97 -3.66
CA VAL A 96 10.63 -28.54 -3.30
C VAL A 96 11.13 -29.55 -4.35
N GLU A 97 10.22 -30.20 -5.06
CA GLU A 97 10.55 -31.22 -6.07
C GLU A 97 11.24 -30.61 -7.28
N GLN A 98 10.72 -29.51 -7.80
CA GLN A 98 11.32 -28.79 -8.94
C GLN A 98 12.74 -28.28 -8.60
N VAL A 99 12.91 -27.79 -7.36
CA VAL A 99 14.23 -27.36 -6.89
C VAL A 99 15.17 -28.54 -6.71
N ARG A 100 14.70 -29.73 -6.28
CA ARG A 100 15.51 -30.93 -6.21
C ARG A 100 15.96 -31.43 -7.58
N GLU A 101 15.08 -31.42 -8.59
CA GLU A 101 15.44 -31.76 -9.98
C GLU A 101 16.53 -30.80 -10.49
N LEU A 102 16.43 -29.50 -10.17
CA LEU A 102 17.44 -28.52 -10.53
C LEU A 102 18.78 -28.81 -9.82
N ILE A 103 18.75 -29.15 -8.53
CA ILE A 103 19.95 -29.55 -7.76
C ILE A 103 20.56 -30.83 -8.33
N GLU A 104 19.77 -31.82 -8.66
CA GLU A 104 20.25 -33.03 -9.31
C GLU A 104 20.90 -32.70 -10.65
N SER A 105 20.25 -31.88 -11.47
CA SER A 105 20.83 -31.38 -12.73
C SER A 105 22.17 -30.68 -12.53
N SER A 106 22.36 -29.95 -11.41
CA SER A 106 23.60 -29.27 -11.09
C SER A 106 24.77 -30.23 -10.78
N GLN A 107 24.49 -31.50 -10.50
CA GLN A 107 25.54 -32.52 -10.28
C GLN A 107 26.24 -32.95 -11.58
N TYR A 108 25.60 -32.71 -12.73
CA TYR A 108 26.15 -33.06 -14.03
C TYR A 108 26.90 -31.91 -14.65
N SER A 109 28.01 -32.20 -15.31
CA SER A 109 28.79 -31.18 -16.03
C SER A 109 28.00 -30.54 -17.17
N SER A 110 28.38 -29.35 -17.57
CA SER A 110 27.89 -28.70 -18.78
C SER A 110 28.19 -29.54 -20.03
N LEU A 111 27.31 -29.44 -21.01
CA LEU A 111 27.43 -30.22 -22.28
C LEU A 111 28.19 -29.40 -23.35
N ASN A 112 27.80 -28.14 -23.53
CA ASN A 112 28.27 -27.28 -24.61
C ASN A 112 28.99 -26.03 -24.11
N CYS A 113 28.77 -25.65 -22.86
CA CYS A 113 29.28 -24.42 -22.23
C CYS A 113 30.41 -24.73 -21.24
N LYS A 114 31.23 -23.74 -20.92
CA LYS A 114 32.21 -23.82 -19.83
C LYS A 114 31.52 -23.82 -18.47
N TYR A 115 30.55 -22.92 -18.31
CA TYR A 115 29.78 -22.78 -17.08
C TYR A 115 28.33 -23.23 -17.28
N LYS A 116 27.83 -24.02 -16.35
CA LYS A 116 26.42 -24.34 -16.24
C LYS A 116 25.76 -23.33 -15.33
N VAL A 117 24.74 -22.62 -15.83
CA VAL A 117 24.10 -21.51 -15.14
C VAL A 117 22.64 -21.82 -14.84
N PHE A 118 22.24 -21.62 -13.59
CA PHE A 118 20.87 -21.75 -13.15
C PHE A 118 20.33 -20.38 -12.79
N ILE A 119 19.34 -19.91 -13.53
CA ILE A 119 18.65 -18.64 -13.30
C ILE A 119 17.32 -18.95 -12.64
N ILE A 120 17.14 -18.51 -11.40
CA ILE A 120 15.88 -18.66 -10.65
C ILE A 120 15.26 -17.28 -10.52
N ASP A 121 14.22 -17.02 -11.32
CA ASP A 121 13.49 -15.75 -11.27
C ASP A 121 12.44 -15.76 -10.17
N GLU A 122 12.15 -14.60 -9.57
CA GLU A 122 11.26 -14.38 -8.42
C GLU A 122 11.52 -15.39 -7.27
N VAL A 123 12.80 -15.60 -6.96
CA VAL A 123 13.26 -16.62 -5.99
C VAL A 123 12.58 -16.50 -4.62
N HIS A 124 12.11 -15.30 -4.23
CA HIS A 124 11.37 -15.08 -2.98
C HIS A 124 10.05 -15.86 -2.88
N MET A 125 9.54 -16.37 -4.02
CA MET A 125 8.33 -17.20 -4.09
C MET A 125 8.59 -18.68 -3.72
N LEU A 126 9.85 -19.10 -3.59
CA LEU A 126 10.18 -20.46 -3.18
C LEU A 126 9.70 -20.76 -1.77
N SER A 127 9.25 -22.01 -1.56
CA SER A 127 8.91 -22.51 -0.23
C SER A 127 10.15 -22.57 0.68
N LYS A 128 9.95 -22.52 2.00
CA LYS A 128 11.05 -22.68 2.98
C LYS A 128 11.81 -24.00 2.78
N ALA A 129 11.11 -25.06 2.41
CA ALA A 129 11.71 -26.37 2.14
C ALA A 129 12.59 -26.35 0.87
N ALA A 130 12.18 -25.61 -0.17
CA ALA A 130 12.96 -25.40 -1.39
C ALA A 130 14.24 -24.60 -1.11
N PHE A 131 14.15 -23.51 -0.34
CA PHE A 131 15.34 -22.78 0.11
C PHE A 131 16.32 -23.64 0.88
N ASN A 132 15.83 -24.46 1.83
CA ASN A 132 16.69 -25.38 2.59
C ASN A 132 17.37 -26.42 1.71
N ALA A 133 16.70 -26.89 0.67
CA ALA A 133 17.30 -27.81 -0.29
C ALA A 133 18.48 -27.18 -1.07
N LEU A 134 18.38 -25.89 -1.43
CA LEU A 134 19.44 -25.15 -2.11
C LEU A 134 20.69 -24.93 -1.24
N LEU A 135 20.54 -24.81 0.09
CA LEU A 135 21.64 -24.44 0.99
C LEU A 135 22.86 -25.32 0.82
N LYS A 136 22.68 -26.65 0.80
CA LYS A 136 23.80 -27.59 0.67
C LYS A 136 24.57 -27.39 -0.66
N THR A 137 23.87 -27.11 -1.74
CA THR A 137 24.48 -26.87 -3.05
C THR A 137 25.21 -25.55 -3.12
N LEU A 138 24.73 -24.53 -2.40
CA LEU A 138 25.39 -23.23 -2.31
C LEU A 138 26.58 -23.22 -1.33
N GLU A 139 26.61 -24.12 -0.35
CA GLU A 139 27.73 -24.33 0.56
C GLU A 139 28.90 -25.08 -0.09
N GLU A 140 28.57 -26.13 -0.86
CA GLU A 140 29.52 -27.00 -1.56
C GLU A 140 29.24 -27.00 -3.07
N PRO A 141 29.46 -25.84 -3.75
CA PRO A 141 29.14 -25.73 -5.16
C PRO A 141 30.05 -26.60 -6.02
N LYS A 142 29.49 -27.22 -7.05
CA LYS A 142 30.27 -27.92 -8.06
C LYS A 142 31.10 -26.92 -8.88
N PRO A 143 32.31 -27.31 -9.33
CA PRO A 143 33.09 -26.49 -10.23
C PRO A 143 32.28 -26.11 -11.48
N ASN A 144 32.40 -24.88 -11.92
CA ASN A 144 31.74 -24.34 -13.12
C ASN A 144 30.19 -24.34 -13.07
N VAL A 145 29.58 -24.46 -11.88
CA VAL A 145 28.14 -24.25 -11.68
C VAL A 145 27.89 -22.91 -11.02
N ILE A 146 26.97 -22.12 -11.58
CA ILE A 146 26.65 -20.77 -11.11
C ILE A 146 25.14 -20.67 -10.92
N PHE A 147 24.72 -20.14 -9.77
CA PHE A 147 23.34 -19.80 -9.46
C PHE A 147 23.12 -18.30 -9.53
N ILE A 148 22.13 -17.85 -10.28
CA ILE A 148 21.68 -16.45 -10.33
C ILE A 148 20.24 -16.41 -9.82
N LEU A 149 20.07 -15.81 -8.65
CA LEU A 149 18.80 -15.71 -7.94
C LEU A 149 18.23 -14.30 -8.15
N ALA A 150 17.20 -14.15 -8.97
CA ALA A 150 16.58 -12.84 -9.19
C ALA A 150 15.36 -12.65 -8.26
N THR A 151 15.21 -11.45 -7.70
CA THR A 151 14.10 -11.13 -6.79
C THR A 151 13.72 -9.66 -6.84
N THR A 152 12.44 -9.40 -6.57
CA THR A 152 11.94 -8.05 -6.26
C THR A 152 11.95 -7.76 -4.75
N GLU A 153 12.02 -8.79 -3.89
CA GLU A 153 11.90 -8.68 -2.44
C GLU A 153 13.05 -9.40 -1.74
N VAL A 154 14.18 -8.70 -1.62
CA VAL A 154 15.39 -9.27 -1.01
C VAL A 154 15.19 -9.62 0.47
N GLU A 155 14.31 -8.92 1.18
CA GLU A 155 14.00 -9.14 2.59
C GLU A 155 13.43 -10.53 2.85
N LYS A 156 12.68 -11.07 1.90
CA LYS A 156 12.08 -12.42 2.00
C LYS A 156 13.08 -13.56 1.80
N ILE A 157 14.28 -13.28 1.28
CA ILE A 157 15.32 -14.29 1.12
C ILE A 157 15.96 -14.59 2.48
N PRO A 158 16.09 -15.87 2.87
CA PRO A 158 16.76 -16.27 4.12
C PRO A 158 18.19 -15.74 4.23
N ILE A 159 18.58 -15.29 5.41
CA ILE A 159 19.92 -14.77 5.68
C ILE A 159 21.03 -15.76 5.34
N THR A 160 20.74 -17.06 5.47
CA THR A 160 21.66 -18.17 5.13
C THR A 160 22.00 -18.22 3.65
N ILE A 161 21.07 -17.85 2.77
CA ILE A 161 21.30 -17.74 1.31
C ILE A 161 22.07 -16.44 1.03
N LYS A 162 21.65 -15.31 1.63
CA LYS A 162 22.31 -14.00 1.44
C LYS A 162 23.79 -14.04 1.82
N SER A 163 24.14 -14.73 2.90
CA SER A 163 25.53 -14.84 3.35
C SER A 163 26.45 -15.65 2.43
N ARG A 164 25.89 -16.44 1.50
CA ARG A 164 26.61 -17.28 0.55
C ARG A 164 26.53 -16.77 -0.90
N SER A 165 25.89 -15.63 -1.09
CA SER A 165 25.67 -15.08 -2.42
C SER A 165 26.16 -13.65 -2.50
N GLN A 166 26.69 -13.27 -3.67
CA GLN A 166 27.04 -11.87 -3.93
C GLN A 166 25.78 -11.11 -4.37
N LEU A 167 25.46 -10.03 -3.65
CA LEU A 167 24.31 -9.19 -3.95
C LEU A 167 24.65 -8.14 -5.02
N ILE A 168 23.82 -8.05 -6.05
CA ILE A 168 23.87 -7.04 -7.12
C ILE A 168 22.55 -6.29 -7.14
N ASN A 169 22.62 -4.97 -6.91
CA ASN A 169 21.44 -4.12 -6.82
C ASN A 169 21.11 -3.50 -8.18
N PHE A 170 19.87 -3.66 -8.62
CA PHE A 170 19.30 -3.01 -9.79
C PHE A 170 18.41 -1.87 -9.34
N THR A 171 18.66 -0.68 -9.83
CA THR A 171 17.85 0.51 -9.53
C THR A 171 16.74 0.69 -10.55
N ASN A 172 15.67 1.38 -10.14
CA ASN A 172 14.68 1.87 -11.10
C ASN A 172 15.35 2.82 -12.08
N LEU A 173 14.87 2.81 -13.32
CA LEU A 173 15.45 3.65 -14.37
C LEU A 173 14.92 5.07 -14.23
N ASP A 174 15.82 6.06 -14.34
CA ASP A 174 15.42 7.45 -14.42
C ASP A 174 14.59 7.74 -15.67
N ASN A 175 13.67 8.69 -15.57
CA ASN A 175 12.80 9.10 -16.67
C ASN A 175 13.60 9.48 -17.93
N ASN A 176 14.79 10.06 -17.81
CA ASN A 176 15.65 10.40 -18.95
C ASN A 176 16.08 9.15 -19.74
N PHE A 177 16.40 8.06 -19.05
CA PHE A 177 16.74 6.80 -19.73
C PHE A 177 15.51 6.17 -20.40
N LEU A 178 14.35 6.22 -19.76
CA LEU A 178 13.10 5.71 -20.35
C LEU A 178 12.69 6.54 -21.55
N LYS A 179 12.78 7.88 -21.51
CA LYS A 179 12.56 8.76 -22.66
C LYS A 179 13.45 8.39 -23.85
N GLY A 180 14.75 8.23 -23.61
CA GLY A 180 15.70 7.81 -24.65
C GLY A 180 15.35 6.45 -25.25
N LEU A 181 14.88 5.51 -24.43
CA LEU A 181 14.43 4.19 -24.87
C LEU A 181 13.17 4.29 -25.75
N ILE A 182 12.18 5.08 -25.35
CA ILE A 182 10.94 5.30 -26.09
C ILE A 182 11.25 5.93 -27.45
N ILE A 183 12.02 7.01 -27.50
CA ILE A 183 12.38 7.70 -28.74
C ILE A 183 13.05 6.74 -29.71
N LYS A 184 14.10 6.04 -29.25
CA LYS A 184 14.83 5.07 -30.06
C LYS A 184 13.96 3.95 -30.64
N ILE A 185 12.98 3.47 -29.88
CA ILE A 185 12.11 2.39 -30.32
C ILE A 185 11.00 2.92 -31.21
N SER A 186 10.45 4.10 -30.91
CA SER A 186 9.42 4.75 -31.73
C SER A 186 9.94 5.04 -33.13
N GLU A 187 11.19 5.52 -33.26
CA GLU A 187 11.84 5.71 -34.57
C GLU A 187 11.95 4.40 -35.35
N LYS A 188 12.37 3.30 -34.69
CA LYS A 188 12.51 1.99 -35.34
C LYS A 188 11.19 1.35 -35.76
N GLU A 189 10.13 1.58 -35.03
CA GLU A 189 8.80 1.01 -35.30
C GLU A 189 7.92 1.94 -36.16
N GLY A 190 8.39 3.16 -36.45
CA GLY A 190 7.64 4.18 -37.17
C GLY A 190 6.41 4.65 -36.37
N ILE A 191 6.58 4.86 -35.07
CA ILE A 191 5.57 5.38 -34.14
C ILE A 191 5.79 6.89 -34.00
N SER A 192 4.75 7.68 -34.27
CA SER A 192 4.75 9.12 -33.98
C SER A 192 4.18 9.33 -32.58
N ILE A 193 4.95 9.94 -31.70
CA ILE A 193 4.57 10.19 -30.32
C ILE A 193 4.98 11.61 -29.90
N ASP A 194 4.09 12.34 -29.24
CA ASP A 194 4.38 13.67 -28.71
C ASP A 194 5.17 13.61 -27.38
N GLU A 195 5.81 14.71 -27.00
CA GLU A 195 6.64 14.79 -25.81
C GLU A 195 5.85 14.56 -24.52
N ASP A 196 4.62 15.08 -24.46
CA ASP A 196 3.73 14.90 -23.30
C ASP A 196 3.31 13.44 -23.13
N SER A 197 3.09 12.72 -24.24
CA SER A 197 2.82 11.27 -24.19
C SER A 197 4.05 10.48 -23.78
N ILE A 198 5.26 10.88 -24.19
CA ILE A 198 6.50 10.25 -23.73
C ILE A 198 6.63 10.39 -22.20
N ASN A 199 6.40 11.59 -21.68
CA ASN A 199 6.42 11.85 -20.25
C ASN A 199 5.37 10.99 -19.51
N LEU A 200 4.16 10.93 -20.05
CA LEU A 200 3.07 10.12 -19.51
C LEU A 200 3.44 8.63 -19.43
N VAL A 201 4.04 8.08 -20.49
CA VAL A 201 4.48 6.68 -20.52
C VAL A 201 5.60 6.42 -19.51
N CYS A 202 6.55 7.37 -19.33
CA CYS A 202 7.61 7.26 -18.35
C CYS A 202 7.07 7.26 -16.92
N ASP A 203 6.14 8.17 -16.60
CA ASP A 203 5.53 8.28 -15.28
C ASP A 203 4.72 7.01 -14.93
N GLU A 204 3.96 6.47 -15.91
CA GLU A 204 3.20 5.23 -15.73
C GLU A 204 4.07 3.97 -15.64
N ALA A 205 5.28 4.00 -16.19
CA ALA A 205 6.21 2.88 -16.16
C ALA A 205 6.98 2.76 -14.83
N ASP A 206 6.99 3.79 -13.97
CA ASP A 206 7.61 3.81 -12.64
C ASP A 206 9.02 3.21 -12.61
N GLY A 207 9.88 3.62 -13.55
CA GLY A 207 11.26 3.15 -13.67
C GLY A 207 11.43 1.75 -14.28
N SER A 208 10.35 1.11 -14.77
CA SER A 208 10.36 -0.21 -15.40
C SER A 208 10.47 -0.11 -16.92
N ALA A 209 11.58 -0.55 -17.49
CA ALA A 209 11.73 -0.63 -18.96
C ALA A 209 10.70 -1.58 -19.61
N ARG A 210 10.34 -2.67 -18.93
CA ARG A 210 9.37 -3.65 -19.44
C ARG A 210 7.99 -3.05 -19.53
N ASP A 211 7.54 -2.37 -18.47
CA ASP A 211 6.20 -1.78 -18.41
C ASP A 211 6.12 -0.58 -19.35
N CYS A 212 7.19 0.22 -19.46
CA CYS A 212 7.34 1.29 -20.45
C CYS A 212 7.08 0.79 -21.89
N LEU A 213 7.74 -0.29 -22.29
CA LEU A 213 7.55 -0.88 -23.62
C LEU A 213 6.17 -1.52 -23.82
N SER A 214 5.59 -2.09 -22.76
CA SER A 214 4.24 -2.66 -22.80
C SER A 214 3.18 -1.59 -22.96
N ILE A 215 3.34 -0.45 -22.28
CA ILE A 215 2.46 0.72 -22.41
C ILE A 215 2.60 1.32 -23.81
N LEU A 216 3.82 1.52 -24.30
CA LEU A 216 4.08 2.02 -25.66
C LEU A 216 3.42 1.13 -26.72
N GLU A 217 3.50 -0.19 -26.57
CA GLU A 217 2.86 -1.17 -27.46
C GLU A 217 1.34 -1.06 -27.43
N LEU A 218 0.75 -0.97 -26.23
CA LEU A 218 -0.70 -0.78 -26.05
C LEU A 218 -1.17 0.48 -26.77
N LEU A 219 -0.50 1.61 -26.56
CA LEU A 219 -0.84 2.88 -27.19
C LEU A 219 -0.66 2.84 -28.71
N SER A 220 0.47 2.30 -29.19
CA SER A 220 0.76 2.23 -30.63
C SER A 220 -0.25 1.37 -31.37
N SER A 221 -0.70 0.26 -30.79
CA SER A 221 -1.71 -0.62 -31.37
C SER A 221 -3.12 -0.01 -31.33
N SER A 222 -3.43 0.72 -30.26
CA SER A 222 -4.75 1.33 -30.05
C SER A 222 -4.96 2.62 -30.86
N LEU A 223 -3.89 3.36 -31.14
CA LEU A 223 -3.91 4.70 -31.76
C LEU A 223 -3.27 4.72 -33.15
N ASN A 224 -3.21 3.58 -33.85
CA ASN A 224 -2.66 3.45 -35.19
C ASN A 224 -1.27 4.12 -35.36
N LYS A 225 -0.40 3.98 -34.37
CA LYS A 225 0.95 4.56 -34.31
C LYS A 225 1.04 6.09 -34.28
N GLN A 226 -0.08 6.79 -34.03
CA GLN A 226 -0.09 8.24 -33.81
C GLN A 226 -0.54 8.49 -32.37
N ILE A 227 0.45 8.67 -31.49
CA ILE A 227 0.23 8.74 -30.05
C ILE A 227 0.21 10.21 -29.64
N ASN A 228 -0.92 10.69 -29.13
CA ASN A 228 -1.07 12.01 -28.54
C ASN A 228 -1.53 11.91 -27.08
N TYR A 229 -1.25 12.94 -26.28
CA TYR A 229 -1.48 12.96 -24.84
C TYR A 229 -2.94 12.69 -24.45
N LEU A 230 -3.91 13.34 -25.11
CA LEU A 230 -5.33 13.23 -24.74
C LEU A 230 -5.84 11.79 -24.91
N GLU A 231 -5.62 11.19 -26.09
CA GLU A 231 -6.05 9.83 -26.37
C GLU A 231 -5.28 8.80 -25.53
N SER A 232 -3.98 9.07 -25.27
CA SER A 232 -3.15 8.21 -24.41
C SER A 232 -3.65 8.17 -22.98
N SER A 233 -3.98 9.33 -22.40
CA SER A 233 -4.51 9.41 -21.03
C SER A 233 -5.86 8.69 -20.90
N GLU A 234 -6.74 8.81 -21.89
CA GLU A 234 -8.01 8.09 -21.93
C GLU A 234 -7.81 6.57 -22.03
N LYS A 235 -6.91 6.10 -22.91
CA LYS A 235 -6.62 4.67 -23.08
C LYS A 235 -6.00 4.03 -21.83
N LEU A 236 -5.20 4.80 -21.09
CA LEU A 236 -4.60 4.35 -19.82
C LEU A 236 -5.56 4.50 -18.63
N GLY A 237 -6.77 5.05 -18.85
CA GLY A 237 -7.77 5.26 -17.80
C GLY A 237 -7.33 6.30 -16.76
N LEU A 238 -6.52 7.27 -17.17
CA LEU A 238 -6.03 8.34 -16.31
C LEU A 238 -7.05 9.48 -16.25
N THR A 239 -7.24 10.02 -15.05
CA THR A 239 -8.16 11.14 -14.83
C THR A 239 -7.54 12.43 -15.37
N PRO A 240 -8.26 13.18 -16.23
CA PRO A 240 -7.75 14.45 -16.76
C PRO A 240 -7.40 15.45 -15.64
N ASN A 241 -6.28 16.16 -15.81
CA ASN A 241 -5.78 17.15 -14.86
C ASN A 241 -6.84 18.21 -14.47
N LYS A 242 -7.73 18.57 -15.41
CA LYS A 242 -8.83 19.50 -15.14
C LYS A 242 -9.77 19.00 -14.05
N ILE A 243 -10.12 17.70 -14.06
CA ILE A 243 -11.01 17.08 -13.07
C ILE A 243 -10.28 16.94 -11.72
N ILE A 244 -8.98 16.60 -11.74
CA ILE A 244 -8.15 16.54 -10.53
C ILE A 244 -8.11 17.91 -9.83
N ASN A 245 -7.84 18.98 -10.61
CA ASN A 245 -7.84 20.36 -10.12
C ASN A 245 -9.20 20.80 -9.57
N GLU A 246 -10.29 20.39 -10.22
CA GLU A 246 -11.65 20.70 -9.76
C GLU A 246 -11.95 20.01 -8.42
N ILE A 247 -11.66 18.73 -8.31
CA ILE A 247 -11.89 17.98 -7.06
C ILE A 247 -10.98 18.50 -5.94
N ALA A 248 -9.71 18.73 -6.21
CA ALA A 248 -8.78 19.31 -5.22
C ALA A 248 -9.26 20.66 -4.71
N HIS A 249 -9.73 21.53 -5.60
CA HIS A 249 -10.31 22.82 -5.24
C HIS A 249 -11.58 22.67 -4.39
N ASN A 250 -12.49 21.77 -4.75
CA ASN A 250 -13.73 21.54 -4.01
C ASN A 250 -13.46 20.96 -2.60
N ILE A 251 -12.44 20.10 -2.46
CA ILE A 251 -11.99 19.58 -1.15
C ILE A 251 -11.54 20.74 -0.25
N LEU A 252 -10.70 21.64 -0.76
CA LEU A 252 -10.22 22.81 -0.01
C LEU A 252 -11.38 23.71 0.40
N LEU A 253 -12.36 23.95 -0.47
CA LEU A 253 -13.55 24.73 -0.16
C LEU A 253 -14.57 24.02 0.73
N SER A 254 -14.30 22.77 1.16
CA SER A 254 -15.23 21.94 1.95
C SER A 254 -16.55 21.66 1.24
N ASP A 255 -16.59 21.71 -0.09
CA ASP A 255 -17.79 21.40 -0.89
C ASP A 255 -17.86 19.90 -1.21
N ALA A 256 -18.40 19.14 -0.27
CA ALA A 256 -18.60 17.70 -0.43
C ALA A 256 -19.57 17.37 -1.57
N SER A 257 -20.58 18.23 -1.84
CA SER A 257 -21.58 17.97 -2.86
C SER A 257 -20.98 17.98 -4.27
N SER A 258 -20.20 19.03 -4.59
CA SER A 258 -19.50 19.16 -5.87
C SER A 258 -18.40 18.12 -6.03
N THR A 259 -17.63 17.83 -4.96
CA THR A 259 -16.61 16.78 -4.93
C THR A 259 -17.21 15.41 -5.31
N ILE A 260 -18.33 15.02 -4.70
CA ILE A 260 -18.97 13.72 -4.98
C ILE A 260 -19.59 13.68 -6.37
N LYS A 261 -20.15 14.79 -6.89
CA LYS A 261 -20.64 14.86 -8.27
C LYS A 261 -19.50 14.63 -9.27
N ALA A 262 -18.38 15.33 -9.09
CA ALA A 262 -17.19 15.16 -9.94
C ALA A 262 -16.62 13.74 -9.84
N PHE A 263 -16.56 13.15 -8.64
CA PHE A 263 -16.12 11.77 -8.44
C PHE A 263 -17.07 10.75 -9.13
N LYS A 264 -18.36 10.95 -9.08
CA LYS A 264 -19.32 10.11 -9.80
C LYS A 264 -19.10 10.16 -11.31
N ASN A 265 -18.75 11.31 -11.86
CA ASN A 265 -18.37 11.43 -13.27
C ASN A 265 -17.13 10.61 -13.61
N ILE A 266 -16.11 10.59 -12.73
CA ILE A 266 -14.93 9.73 -12.87
C ILE A 266 -15.35 8.26 -12.96
N CYS A 267 -16.18 7.80 -12.01
CA CYS A 267 -16.66 6.42 -11.99
C CYS A 267 -17.50 6.05 -13.22
N ASN A 268 -18.35 6.97 -13.70
CA ASN A 268 -19.22 6.74 -14.86
C ASN A 268 -18.43 6.67 -16.17
N ASN A 269 -17.34 7.42 -16.28
CA ASN A 269 -16.45 7.41 -17.45
C ASN A 269 -15.44 6.25 -17.41
N GLY A 270 -15.45 5.40 -16.38
CA GLY A 270 -14.61 4.21 -16.31
C GLY A 270 -13.15 4.49 -15.95
N TYR A 271 -12.82 5.67 -15.41
CA TYR A 271 -11.47 5.95 -14.94
C TYR A 271 -11.11 5.10 -13.73
N ASN A 272 -9.83 4.74 -13.61
CA ASN A 272 -9.32 3.93 -12.51
C ASN A 272 -9.29 4.72 -11.19
N ILE A 273 -10.07 4.26 -10.20
CA ILE A 273 -10.23 4.94 -8.91
C ILE A 273 -8.92 5.03 -8.12
N LYS A 274 -8.12 3.97 -8.14
CA LYS A 274 -6.80 3.91 -7.49
C LYS A 274 -5.86 4.97 -8.07
N LYS A 275 -5.76 5.02 -9.41
CA LYS A 275 -4.95 6.00 -10.13
C LYS A 275 -5.45 7.41 -9.89
N PHE A 276 -6.76 7.62 -9.83
CA PHE A 276 -7.33 8.91 -9.48
C PHE A 276 -6.89 9.39 -8.09
N ILE A 277 -6.98 8.55 -7.05
CA ILE A 277 -6.52 8.93 -5.70
C ILE A 277 -5.00 9.16 -5.68
N GLN A 278 -4.23 8.38 -6.42
CA GLN A 278 -2.78 8.59 -6.58
C GLN A 278 -2.48 9.93 -7.26
N SER A 279 -3.22 10.30 -8.31
CA SER A 279 -3.08 11.60 -8.96
C SER A 279 -3.42 12.77 -8.02
N LEU A 280 -4.42 12.60 -7.14
CA LEU A 280 -4.71 13.58 -6.09
C LEU A 280 -3.57 13.70 -5.07
N LEU A 281 -2.94 12.58 -4.67
CA LEU A 281 -1.77 12.59 -3.80
C LEU A 281 -0.63 13.41 -4.42
N PHE A 282 -0.25 13.11 -5.66
CA PHE A 282 0.79 13.86 -6.37
C PHE A 282 0.43 15.34 -6.56
N PHE A 283 -0.85 15.65 -6.74
CA PHE A 283 -1.30 17.03 -6.83
C PHE A 283 -1.08 17.81 -5.52
N TYR A 284 -1.44 17.22 -4.38
CA TYR A 284 -1.24 17.85 -3.07
C TYR A 284 0.24 17.89 -2.68
N GLU A 285 1.03 16.87 -3.00
CA GLU A 285 2.49 16.88 -2.85
C GLU A 285 3.10 18.08 -3.59
N LYS A 286 2.71 18.28 -4.85
CA LYS A 286 3.17 19.43 -5.64
C LYS A 286 2.77 20.77 -5.03
N LEU A 287 1.56 20.88 -4.49
CA LEU A 287 1.14 22.09 -3.77
C LEU A 287 2.00 22.34 -2.52
N ILE A 288 2.36 21.31 -1.78
CA ILE A 288 3.25 21.41 -0.62
C ILE A 288 4.63 21.91 -1.06
N TYR A 289 5.21 21.34 -2.13
CA TYR A 289 6.50 21.78 -2.67
C TYR A 289 6.47 23.23 -3.14
N LEU A 290 5.41 23.66 -3.82
CA LEU A 290 5.22 25.06 -4.22
C LEU A 290 5.18 25.99 -3.00
N LYS A 291 4.53 25.58 -1.90
CA LYS A 291 4.48 26.33 -0.64
C LYS A 291 5.85 26.44 0.04
N LEU A 292 6.69 25.41 -0.10
CA LEU A 292 8.06 25.38 0.43
C LEU A 292 9.07 26.13 -0.46
N GLY A 293 8.65 26.63 -1.63
CA GLY A 293 9.53 27.29 -2.60
C GLY A 293 10.41 26.30 -3.40
N LEU A 294 10.02 25.03 -3.47
CA LEU A 294 10.73 23.96 -4.16
C LEU A 294 10.12 23.72 -5.56
N GLU A 295 10.06 24.74 -6.39
CA GLU A 295 9.24 24.75 -7.62
C GLU A 295 9.63 23.72 -8.69
N ASN A 296 10.81 23.11 -8.65
CA ASN A 296 11.35 22.26 -9.72
C ASN A 296 11.65 20.81 -9.32
N THR A 297 11.18 20.33 -8.18
CA THR A 297 11.57 19.00 -7.68
C THR A 297 10.59 17.88 -8.01
N SER A 298 9.37 18.18 -8.47
CA SER A 298 8.40 17.15 -8.83
C SER A 298 8.49 16.81 -10.33
N GLU A 299 8.87 15.59 -10.64
CA GLU A 299 8.93 15.03 -12.00
C GLU A 299 7.53 14.78 -12.61
N ASN A 300 6.45 14.99 -11.84
CA ASN A 300 5.09 14.65 -12.23
C ASN A 300 4.45 15.75 -13.10
N ASN A 301 3.84 15.35 -14.22
CA ASN A 301 3.16 16.22 -15.19
C ASN A 301 1.81 16.81 -14.71
N ILE A 302 1.54 16.81 -13.41
CA ILE A 302 0.32 17.40 -12.86
C ILE A 302 0.47 18.92 -12.85
N VAL A 303 -0.37 19.60 -13.63
CA VAL A 303 -0.39 21.06 -13.76
C VAL A 303 -1.43 21.65 -12.83
N VAL A 304 -0.99 22.55 -11.92
CA VAL A 304 -1.92 23.38 -11.14
C VAL A 304 -2.42 24.51 -12.04
N LEU A 305 -3.74 24.58 -12.27
CA LEU A 305 -4.33 25.59 -13.12
C LEU A 305 -4.09 27.00 -12.55
N GLU A 306 -3.65 27.94 -13.38
CA GLU A 306 -3.26 29.27 -12.96
C GLU A 306 -4.42 30.08 -12.36
N ASP A 307 -5.62 29.89 -12.88
CA ASP A 307 -6.86 30.53 -12.38
C ASP A 307 -7.26 30.11 -10.95
N LYS A 308 -6.66 29.04 -10.41
CA LYS A 308 -6.91 28.50 -9.07
C LYS A 308 -5.75 28.70 -8.09
N LYS A 309 -4.62 29.23 -8.54
CA LYS A 309 -3.42 29.44 -7.69
C LYS A 309 -3.71 30.29 -6.44
N ASP A 310 -4.55 31.31 -6.56
CA ASP A 310 -4.88 32.18 -5.42
C ASP A 310 -5.61 31.42 -4.31
N VAL A 311 -6.51 30.51 -4.66
CA VAL A 311 -7.21 29.67 -3.69
C VAL A 311 -6.23 28.72 -3.02
N PHE A 312 -5.40 28.01 -3.79
CA PHE A 312 -4.40 27.10 -3.26
C PHE A 312 -3.37 27.81 -2.36
N ASN A 313 -3.01 29.06 -2.70
CA ASN A 313 -2.10 29.87 -1.90
C ASN A 313 -2.69 30.35 -0.57
N SER A 314 -4.00 30.36 -0.40
CA SER A 314 -4.66 30.79 0.83
C SER A 314 -4.60 29.77 1.97
N PHE A 315 -4.31 28.50 1.66
CA PHE A 315 -4.22 27.43 2.67
C PHE A 315 -2.83 27.32 3.29
N SER A 316 -2.78 27.01 4.58
CA SER A 316 -1.52 26.80 5.31
C SER A 316 -0.87 25.47 4.94
N LEU A 317 0.44 25.36 5.19
CA LEU A 317 1.18 24.11 4.99
C LEU A 317 0.58 22.95 5.81
N ALA A 318 0.21 23.21 7.09
CA ALA A 318 -0.37 22.23 7.98
C ALA A 318 -1.72 21.67 7.48
N GLU A 319 -2.54 22.52 6.83
CA GLU A 319 -3.79 22.08 6.21
C GLU A 319 -3.53 21.15 5.02
N LEU A 320 -2.58 21.50 4.17
CA LEU A 320 -2.19 20.67 3.02
C LEU A 320 -1.59 19.32 3.46
N GLU A 321 -0.71 19.32 4.48
CA GLU A 321 -0.16 18.10 5.08
C GLU A 321 -1.26 17.20 5.66
N THR A 322 -2.22 17.77 6.38
CA THR A 322 -3.34 17.00 6.95
C THR A 322 -4.19 16.34 5.85
N ILE A 323 -4.45 17.04 4.74
CA ILE A 323 -5.18 16.49 3.60
C ILE A 323 -4.35 15.38 2.96
N PHE A 324 -3.05 15.58 2.81
CA PHE A 324 -2.13 14.62 2.21
C PHE A 324 -2.07 13.32 3.01
N ASP A 325 -1.92 13.38 4.34
CA ASP A 325 -1.90 12.21 5.22
C ASP A 325 -3.21 11.41 5.14
N ASN A 326 -4.35 12.12 5.13
CA ASN A 326 -5.64 11.45 4.96
C ASN A 326 -5.81 10.82 3.57
N LEU A 327 -5.26 11.42 2.52
CA LEU A 327 -5.25 10.83 1.18
C LEU A 327 -4.41 9.56 1.13
N ILE A 328 -3.26 9.51 1.82
CA ILE A 328 -2.46 8.27 1.97
C ILE A 328 -3.29 7.17 2.63
N GLU A 329 -4.03 7.51 3.69
CA GLU A 329 -4.91 6.54 4.36
C GLU A 329 -6.01 6.02 3.43
N ILE A 330 -6.64 6.91 2.65
CA ILE A 330 -7.65 6.56 1.65
C ILE A 330 -7.07 5.66 0.56
N TYR A 331 -5.90 6.00 0.02
CA TYR A 331 -5.21 5.20 -0.98
C TYR A 331 -4.93 3.78 -0.50
N ASN A 332 -4.42 3.65 0.73
CA ASN A 332 -4.15 2.36 1.34
C ASN A 332 -5.41 1.52 1.56
N LYS A 333 -6.53 2.16 1.95
CA LYS A 333 -7.82 1.49 2.10
C LYS A 333 -8.43 1.07 0.76
N VAL A 334 -8.39 1.94 -0.25
CA VAL A 334 -8.87 1.65 -1.61
C VAL A 334 -8.05 0.51 -2.22
N SER A 335 -6.73 0.50 -2.01
CA SER A 335 -5.84 -0.53 -2.56
C SER A 335 -6.07 -1.94 -1.99
N LYS A 336 -6.64 -2.04 -0.79
CA LYS A 336 -6.89 -3.32 -0.09
C LYS A 336 -8.35 -3.75 -0.10
N SER A 337 -9.25 -2.94 -0.64
CA SER A 337 -10.70 -3.17 -0.57
C SER A 337 -11.27 -3.62 -1.90
N ASP A 338 -12.17 -4.59 -1.88
CA ASP A 338 -12.99 -4.98 -3.04
C ASP A 338 -14.08 -3.93 -3.38
N TYR A 339 -14.32 -2.97 -2.48
CA TYR A 339 -15.32 -1.90 -2.63
C TYR A 339 -14.65 -0.53 -2.86
N GLU A 340 -13.73 -0.44 -3.82
CA GLU A 340 -12.91 0.74 -4.10
C GLU A 340 -13.73 2.04 -4.18
N LYS A 341 -14.86 2.01 -4.91
CA LYS A 341 -15.76 3.17 -5.09
C LYS A 341 -16.33 3.69 -3.77
N LEU A 342 -16.83 2.80 -2.93
CA LEU A 342 -17.46 3.17 -1.66
C LEU A 342 -16.43 3.76 -0.67
N VAL A 343 -15.25 3.14 -0.62
CA VAL A 343 -14.15 3.57 0.25
C VAL A 343 -13.64 4.95 -0.19
N ALA A 344 -13.44 5.16 -1.49
CA ALA A 344 -13.03 6.45 -2.04
C ALA A 344 -14.09 7.54 -1.79
N GLU A 345 -15.38 7.27 -2.05
CA GLU A 345 -16.48 8.22 -1.81
C GLU A 345 -16.54 8.64 -0.34
N SER A 346 -16.50 7.68 0.59
CA SER A 346 -16.47 7.94 2.04
C SER A 346 -15.24 8.74 2.46
N GLY A 347 -14.07 8.43 1.89
CA GLY A 347 -12.82 9.13 2.15
C GLY A 347 -12.86 10.58 1.67
N LEU A 348 -13.34 10.84 0.45
CA LEU A 348 -13.46 12.19 -0.09
C LEU A 348 -14.43 13.06 0.72
N ILE A 349 -15.55 12.49 1.19
CA ILE A 349 -16.48 13.19 2.10
C ILE A 349 -15.75 13.60 3.39
N LYS A 350 -14.97 12.70 3.98
CA LYS A 350 -14.18 13.01 5.18
C LYS A 350 -13.20 14.14 4.95
N LEU A 351 -12.48 14.14 3.82
CA LEU A 351 -11.55 15.22 3.47
C LEU A 351 -12.23 16.58 3.42
N CYS A 352 -13.41 16.67 2.80
CA CYS A 352 -14.19 17.91 2.77
C CYS A 352 -14.64 18.37 4.17
N LEU A 353 -14.83 17.45 5.12
CA LEU A 353 -15.23 17.78 6.48
C LEU A 353 -14.04 18.19 7.35
N ILE A 354 -12.86 17.62 7.15
CA ILE A 354 -11.64 17.90 7.93
C ILE A 354 -11.24 19.36 7.83
N SER A 355 -11.28 19.98 6.65
CA SER A 355 -10.96 21.39 6.47
C SER A 355 -11.87 22.32 7.30
N ASN A 356 -13.09 21.88 7.63
CA ASN A 356 -13.97 22.61 8.56
C ASN A 356 -13.52 22.49 10.03
N TYR A 357 -12.87 21.39 10.43
CA TYR A 357 -12.38 21.21 11.81
C TYR A 357 -11.06 21.93 12.06
N ILE A 358 -10.17 21.98 11.08
CA ILE A 358 -8.87 22.70 11.19
C ILE A 358 -9.10 24.21 11.36
N ASN A 359 -10.11 24.76 10.70
CA ASN A 359 -10.49 26.17 10.88
C ASN A 359 -11.04 26.52 12.27
N LEU A 360 -11.43 25.54 13.08
CA LEU A 360 -11.94 25.74 14.44
C LEU A 360 -10.80 25.92 15.48
N ASP A 361 -9.66 25.27 15.26
CA ASP A 361 -8.50 25.38 16.17
C ASP A 361 -7.76 26.72 16.04
N ASN A 362 -7.88 27.41 14.91
CA ASN A 362 -7.33 28.75 14.69
C ASN A 362 -8.23 29.89 15.21
N LEU A 363 -9.44 29.59 15.72
CA LEU A 363 -10.36 30.56 16.26
C LEU A 363 -10.16 30.73 17.77
N GLY A 364 -9.00 31.26 18.18
CA GLY A 364 -8.82 31.87 19.51
C GLY A 364 -9.70 33.07 19.78
N ASP A 365 -10.52 33.54 18.81
CA ASP A 365 -11.44 34.65 18.92
C ASP A 365 -12.90 34.19 18.96
N LYS A 366 -13.47 34.23 20.18
CA LYS A 366 -14.86 33.85 20.49
C LYS A 366 -15.95 34.65 19.76
N ASP A 367 -15.62 35.66 18.98
CA ASP A 367 -16.60 36.57 18.36
C ASP A 367 -16.99 36.20 16.91
N LEU A 368 -16.23 35.32 16.23
CA LEU A 368 -16.54 34.90 14.86
C LEU A 368 -17.49 33.68 14.78
N LEU A 369 -17.64 32.93 15.87
CA LEU A 369 -18.56 31.78 15.96
C LEU A 369 -20.04 32.19 15.91
N LYS A 370 -20.37 33.43 16.24
CA LYS A 370 -21.77 33.94 16.24
C LYS A 370 -22.30 34.31 14.86
N LYS A 371 -21.47 34.38 13.81
CA LYS A 371 -21.88 34.92 12.50
C LYS A 371 -22.14 33.84 11.39
N LYS A 372 -21.76 32.61 11.57
CA LYS A 372 -21.91 31.58 10.50
C LYS A 372 -22.98 30.50 10.68
N ILE A 373 -23.76 30.56 11.75
CA ILE A 373 -24.95 29.71 11.91
C ILE A 373 -26.21 30.54 11.65
N LYS A 374 -26.46 30.88 10.39
CA LYS A 374 -27.76 31.36 9.91
C LYS A 374 -28.11 30.69 8.59
N SER A 375 -28.84 29.62 8.66
CA SER A 375 -29.80 29.24 7.63
C SER A 375 -31.14 28.90 8.29
N PRO A 376 -32.27 29.12 7.63
CA PRO A 376 -33.48 29.59 8.30
C PRO A 376 -34.45 28.44 8.61
N LEU A 377 -34.78 28.26 9.88
CA LEU A 377 -36.04 27.61 10.26
C LEU A 377 -36.83 28.57 11.14
N LYS A 378 -38.07 28.77 10.72
CA LYS A 378 -39.01 29.80 11.13
C LYS A 378 -39.23 29.87 12.63
N LYS A 379 -39.38 31.13 13.08
CA LYS A 379 -39.82 31.62 14.37
C LYS A 379 -41.08 30.96 14.91
N LYS A 380 -41.09 30.72 16.21
CA LYS A 380 -42.21 31.18 17.10
C LYS A 380 -41.62 31.67 18.40
N GLU A 381 -42.08 32.86 18.76
CA GLU A 381 -41.76 33.61 19.98
C GLU A 381 -42.41 32.99 21.20
N SER A 382 -41.78 33.03 22.38
CA SER A 382 -42.24 33.90 23.50
C SER A 382 -41.43 33.61 24.78
N SER A 383 -40.83 34.65 25.26
CA SER A 383 -40.83 35.24 26.61
C SER A 383 -40.56 34.41 27.88
N SER A 384 -39.64 34.95 28.61
CA SER A 384 -39.58 35.23 30.08
C SER A 384 -38.54 34.41 30.87
N LYS A 385 -37.73 35.21 31.56
CA LYS A 385 -36.77 34.87 32.62
C LYS A 385 -37.48 34.20 33.78
N LYS A 386 -36.86 33.15 34.32
CA LYS A 386 -36.88 32.86 35.77
C LYS A 386 -35.71 31.98 36.12
N ASP A 387 -34.98 32.33 37.17
CA ASP A 387 -33.95 31.54 37.83
C ASP A 387 -34.58 30.24 38.34
N GLU A 388 -34.17 29.10 37.78
CA GLU A 388 -34.54 27.76 38.26
C GLU A 388 -33.36 27.12 38.95
N ILE A 389 -33.55 26.76 40.21
CA ILE A 389 -32.74 25.86 41.00
C ILE A 389 -32.67 24.54 40.22
N LYS A 390 -31.49 24.20 39.67
CA LYS A 390 -31.29 22.94 38.95
C LYS A 390 -31.41 21.77 39.90
N THR A 391 -32.52 21.05 39.83
CA THR A 391 -32.68 19.77 40.46
C THR A 391 -31.65 18.78 39.87
N ILE A 392 -30.90 18.11 40.75
CA ILE A 392 -29.91 17.12 40.38
C ILE A 392 -30.61 15.87 39.87
N SER A 393 -30.45 15.52 38.60
CA SER A 393 -30.90 14.27 38.03
C SER A 393 -29.72 13.52 37.37
N PRO A 394 -29.76 12.18 37.23
CA PRO A 394 -28.72 11.44 36.51
C PRO A 394 -28.45 11.98 35.11
N GLU A 395 -29.49 12.47 34.42
CA GLU A 395 -29.37 13.03 33.07
C GLU A 395 -28.65 14.37 33.08
N SER A 396 -28.89 15.26 34.07
CA SER A 396 -28.20 16.54 34.16
C SER A 396 -26.71 16.39 34.50
N ILE A 397 -26.31 15.31 35.16
CA ILE A 397 -24.91 14.98 35.40
C ILE A 397 -24.26 14.50 34.08
N LYS A 398 -24.91 13.67 33.28
CA LYS A 398 -24.41 13.23 31.96
C LYS A 398 -24.27 14.40 31.01
N ASP A 399 -25.21 15.33 30.99
CA ASP A 399 -25.18 16.54 30.16
C ASP A 399 -24.03 17.49 30.52
N LEU A 400 -23.64 17.50 31.81
CA LEU A 400 -22.48 18.30 32.25
C LEU A 400 -21.20 17.83 31.57
N PHE A 401 -21.02 16.52 31.39
CA PHE A 401 -19.82 15.92 30.80
C PHE A 401 -19.92 15.76 29.28
N ASP A 402 -21.10 15.82 28.70
CA ASP A 402 -21.28 15.82 27.23
C ASP A 402 -20.68 17.06 26.57
N ARG A 403 -20.59 18.17 27.32
CA ARG A 403 -20.05 19.48 26.85
C ARG A 403 -18.55 19.65 27.10
N GLU A 404 -17.90 18.66 27.70
CA GLU A 404 -16.46 18.70 27.99
C GLU A 404 -15.64 18.32 26.75
N ASN A 405 -14.46 18.95 26.61
CA ASN A 405 -13.54 18.65 25.52
C ASN A 405 -12.70 17.39 25.75
N ASP A 406 -12.67 16.88 26.98
CA ASP A 406 -11.91 15.68 27.32
C ASP A 406 -12.69 14.40 26.99
N SER A 407 -12.19 13.66 26.01
CA SER A 407 -12.77 12.38 25.56
C SER A 407 -12.90 11.34 26.68
N SER A 408 -12.02 11.41 27.69
CA SER A 408 -12.03 10.50 28.85
C SER A 408 -13.21 10.78 29.78
N LEU A 409 -13.62 12.03 29.93
CA LEU A 409 -14.76 12.44 30.76
C LEU A 409 -16.11 12.19 30.07
N LYS A 410 -16.13 12.16 28.75
CA LYS A 410 -17.32 11.79 27.95
C LYS A 410 -17.77 10.35 28.17
N LEU A 411 -16.90 9.48 28.66
CA LEU A 411 -17.24 8.09 28.99
C LEU A 411 -18.31 7.98 30.08
N ILE A 412 -18.54 9.05 30.87
CA ILE A 412 -19.63 9.13 31.87
C ILE A 412 -21.00 9.11 31.19
N LYS A 413 -21.13 9.61 29.96
CA LYS A 413 -22.38 9.60 29.20
C LYS A 413 -22.89 8.17 28.97
N ASP A 414 -21.96 7.28 28.64
CA ASP A 414 -22.25 5.86 28.34
C ASP A 414 -22.30 4.98 29.61
N SER A 415 -22.13 5.58 30.80
CA SER A 415 -22.17 4.90 32.10
C SER A 415 -23.52 5.06 32.77
N THR A 416 -23.86 4.12 33.63
CA THR A 416 -25.08 4.23 34.45
C THR A 416 -24.79 5.12 35.67
N VAL A 417 -25.51 6.23 35.80
CA VAL A 417 -25.35 7.16 36.93
C VAL A 417 -26.56 7.03 37.85
N THR A 418 -26.34 6.71 39.12
CA THR A 418 -27.39 6.60 40.15
C THR A 418 -27.09 7.59 41.29
N LEU A 419 -28.17 8.11 41.89
CA LEU A 419 -28.09 9.09 42.99
C LEU A 419 -28.64 8.44 44.26
N GLU A 420 -27.76 8.22 45.23
CA GLU A 420 -28.16 7.74 46.56
C GLU A 420 -28.02 8.83 47.62
N ASN A 421 -28.62 8.63 48.78
CA ASN A 421 -28.75 9.65 49.86
C ASN A 421 -27.43 10.14 50.50
N GLY A 422 -26.32 10.09 49.83
CA GLY A 422 -25.01 10.56 50.33
C GLY A 422 -23.92 10.56 49.29
N SER A 423 -24.04 9.79 48.23
CA SER A 423 -23.04 9.61 47.17
C SER A 423 -23.66 9.58 45.77
N ILE A 424 -22.83 9.82 44.76
CA ILE A 424 -23.18 9.67 43.36
C ILE A 424 -22.42 8.43 42.86
N THR A 425 -23.15 7.44 42.43
CA THR A 425 -22.59 6.17 41.95
C THR A 425 -22.54 6.18 40.42
N ILE A 426 -21.40 5.86 39.84
CA ILE A 426 -21.19 5.73 38.39
C ILE A 426 -20.74 4.30 38.10
N GLU A 427 -21.58 3.54 37.41
CA GLU A 427 -21.30 2.16 37.01
C GLU A 427 -20.86 2.09 35.56
N THR A 428 -19.80 1.34 35.26
CA THR A 428 -19.24 1.15 33.92
C THR A 428 -19.34 -0.30 33.48
N ASP A 429 -19.48 -0.52 32.18
CA ASP A 429 -19.63 -1.83 31.52
C ASP A 429 -18.27 -2.46 31.10
N SER A 430 -17.17 -1.74 31.23
CA SER A 430 -15.85 -2.13 30.76
C SER A 430 -14.75 -1.78 31.75
N ASP A 431 -13.80 -2.72 31.96
CA ASP A 431 -12.64 -2.52 32.82
C ASP A 431 -11.76 -1.34 32.34
N VAL A 432 -11.61 -1.15 31.05
CA VAL A 432 -10.85 -0.01 30.48
C VAL A 432 -11.51 1.31 30.87
N LYS A 433 -12.85 1.44 30.74
CA LYS A 433 -13.60 2.64 31.15
C LYS A 433 -13.45 2.87 32.65
N TYR A 434 -13.55 1.83 33.46
CA TYR A 434 -13.37 1.91 34.92
C TYR A 434 -12.01 2.45 35.31
N GLN A 435 -10.92 1.94 34.73
CA GLN A 435 -9.57 2.40 35.04
C GLN A 435 -9.34 3.87 34.65
N VAL A 436 -9.84 4.27 33.48
CA VAL A 436 -9.76 5.67 32.99
C VAL A 436 -10.49 6.63 33.93
N LEU A 437 -11.74 6.32 34.32
CA LEU A 437 -12.54 7.15 35.22
C LEU A 437 -11.98 7.16 36.64
N LYS A 438 -11.41 6.04 37.11
CA LYS A 438 -10.76 5.94 38.42
C LYS A 438 -9.57 6.87 38.54
N ASN A 439 -8.75 6.99 37.51
CA ASN A 439 -7.62 7.89 37.48
C ASN A 439 -8.01 9.38 37.51
N LYS A 440 -9.23 9.71 37.02
CA LYS A 440 -9.77 11.07 36.98
C LYS A 440 -10.86 11.35 38.02
N LYS A 441 -11.03 10.46 39.02
CA LYS A 441 -12.06 10.55 40.03
C LYS A 441 -12.13 11.91 40.73
N GLY A 442 -10.98 12.48 41.10
CA GLY A 442 -10.91 13.79 41.78
C GLY A 442 -11.39 14.93 40.88
N GLU A 443 -11.09 14.92 39.60
CA GLU A 443 -11.52 15.91 38.62
C GLU A 443 -13.04 15.82 38.37
N ILE A 444 -13.57 14.62 38.33
CA ILE A 444 -15.03 14.36 38.19
C ILE A 444 -15.78 14.89 39.42
N GLU A 445 -15.29 14.59 40.63
CA GLU A 445 -15.87 15.10 41.89
C GLU A 445 -15.89 16.63 41.93
N GLU A 446 -14.78 17.28 41.58
CA GLU A 446 -14.68 18.73 41.60
C GLU A 446 -15.65 19.38 40.61
N LYS A 447 -15.78 18.84 39.40
CA LYS A 447 -16.68 19.36 38.36
C LYS A 447 -18.16 19.18 38.72
N ILE A 448 -18.55 18.05 39.27
CA ILE A 448 -19.94 17.82 39.71
C ILE A 448 -20.27 18.73 40.90
N ASN A 449 -19.38 18.80 41.90
CA ASN A 449 -19.58 19.62 43.06
C ASN A 449 -19.68 21.13 42.72
N LYS A 450 -18.83 21.63 41.79
CA LYS A 450 -18.89 23.02 41.27
C LYS A 450 -20.13 23.25 40.40
N GLY A 451 -20.47 22.32 39.52
CA GLY A 451 -21.58 22.46 38.56
C GLY A 451 -22.98 22.49 39.22
N PHE A 452 -23.15 21.79 40.33
CA PHE A 452 -24.42 21.70 41.05
C PHE A 452 -24.41 22.34 42.44
N ASN A 453 -23.28 22.93 42.85
CA ASN A 453 -23.05 23.55 44.15
C ASN A 453 -23.37 22.62 45.34
N ILE A 454 -22.84 21.40 45.26
CA ILE A 454 -23.02 20.30 46.25
C ILE A 454 -21.66 19.84 46.79
N ASN A 455 -21.70 19.04 47.85
CA ASN A 455 -20.51 18.40 48.42
C ASN A 455 -20.79 16.89 48.60
N LYS A 456 -20.86 16.15 47.51
CA LYS A 456 -21.09 14.70 47.51
C LYS A 456 -19.86 13.96 47.01
N LYS A 457 -19.64 12.77 47.57
CA LYS A 457 -18.57 11.88 47.10
C LYS A 457 -19.03 11.04 45.92
N ILE A 458 -18.10 10.73 45.01
CA ILE A 458 -18.39 9.86 43.88
C ILE A 458 -17.82 8.47 44.14
N GLU A 459 -18.62 7.46 43.90
CA GLU A 459 -18.20 6.07 43.94
C GLU A 459 -18.30 5.46 42.54
N LEU A 460 -17.22 4.79 42.13
CA LEU A 460 -17.13 4.14 40.84
C LEU A 460 -17.22 2.63 41.03
N PHE A 461 -18.14 2.00 40.32
CA PHE A 461 -18.30 0.57 40.30
C PHE A 461 -18.17 0.02 38.88
N MET A 462 -17.69 -1.19 38.78
CA MET A 462 -17.75 -1.97 37.56
C MET A 462 -19.04 -2.79 37.64
N LYS A 463 -19.91 -2.65 36.65
CA LYS A 463 -21.09 -3.47 36.53
C LYS A 463 -20.62 -4.92 36.40
N GLU A 464 -20.82 -5.73 37.42
CA GLU A 464 -20.68 -7.18 37.29
C GLU A 464 -21.61 -7.56 36.13
N LYS A 465 -21.05 -8.13 35.04
CA LYS A 465 -21.90 -8.83 34.10
C LYS A 465 -22.69 -9.81 34.92
N GLU A 466 -24.03 -9.62 35.01
CA GLU A 466 -24.90 -10.68 35.44
C GLU A 466 -24.47 -11.92 34.69
N MET A 467 -23.74 -12.81 35.36
CA MET A 467 -23.59 -14.16 34.89
C MET A 467 -25.05 -14.65 34.84
N CYS A 468 -25.62 -14.67 33.64
CA CYS A 468 -26.80 -15.49 33.42
C CYS A 468 -26.47 -16.79 34.11
N GLU A 469 -27.31 -17.18 35.10
CA GLU A 469 -27.26 -18.49 35.72
C GLU A 469 -27.24 -19.50 34.58
N ILE A 470 -26.04 -19.97 34.23
CA ILE A 470 -25.86 -21.05 33.28
C ILE A 470 -26.48 -22.24 33.99
N ASN A 471 -27.66 -22.63 33.56
CA ASN A 471 -28.32 -23.84 34.01
C ASN A 471 -27.27 -24.96 33.98
N VAL A 472 -27.18 -25.72 35.07
CA VAL A 472 -26.21 -26.83 35.23
C VAL A 472 -26.28 -27.80 34.04
N GLU A 473 -27.40 -27.88 33.36
CA GLU A 473 -27.63 -28.64 32.11
C GLU A 473 -26.83 -28.07 30.92
N ASP A 474 -26.66 -26.74 30.78
CA ASP A 474 -25.90 -26.13 29.67
C ASP A 474 -24.39 -26.31 29.84
N SER A 475 -23.88 -26.29 31.06
CA SER A 475 -22.47 -26.57 31.34
C SER A 475 -22.09 -28.05 31.07
N PHE A 476 -23.03 -28.97 31.30
CA PHE A 476 -22.88 -30.38 30.99
C PHE A 476 -22.88 -30.65 29.46
N ASN A 477 -23.76 -29.93 28.75
CA ASN A 477 -23.79 -29.97 27.27
C ASN A 477 -22.56 -29.35 26.61
N PHE A 478 -22.03 -28.29 27.17
CA PHE A 478 -20.76 -27.66 26.69
C PHE A 478 -19.57 -28.61 26.81
N LYS A 479 -19.39 -29.27 27.98
CA LYS A 479 -18.35 -30.29 28.18
C LYS A 479 -18.50 -31.46 27.21
N LYS A 480 -19.70 -32.00 27.05
CA LYS A 480 -19.99 -33.15 26.18
C LYS A 480 -19.79 -32.82 24.68
N ASN A 481 -20.08 -31.59 24.27
CA ASN A 481 -19.84 -31.12 22.91
C ASN A 481 -18.36 -30.82 22.67
N LYS A 482 -17.62 -30.35 23.66
CA LYS A 482 -16.18 -30.15 23.60
C LYS A 482 -15.45 -31.49 23.40
N ASP A 483 -15.82 -32.51 24.16
CA ASP A 483 -15.20 -33.84 24.04
C ASP A 483 -15.46 -34.47 22.67
N LYS A 484 -16.66 -34.30 22.09
CA LYS A 484 -16.99 -34.76 20.73
C LYS A 484 -16.20 -34.03 19.64
N LEU A 485 -15.88 -32.75 19.80
CA LEU A 485 -15.06 -32.00 18.86
C LEU A 485 -13.61 -32.49 18.85
N PHE A 486 -13.09 -32.92 20.01
CA PHE A 486 -11.75 -33.50 20.12
C PHE A 486 -11.64 -34.95 19.62
N GLU A 487 -12.75 -35.63 19.30
CA GLU A 487 -12.74 -36.93 18.62
C GLU A 487 -12.35 -36.81 17.13
N SER A 488 -12.47 -35.62 16.52
CA SER A 488 -12.05 -35.34 15.15
C SER A 488 -10.54 -35.13 15.06
N ASN A 489 -9.84 -35.97 14.30
CA ASN A 489 -8.40 -35.86 14.06
C ASN A 489 -8.01 -34.51 13.41
N SER A 490 -8.87 -33.92 12.59
CA SER A 490 -8.65 -32.63 11.94
C SER A 490 -8.62 -31.48 12.95
N ILE A 491 -9.46 -31.55 13.97
CA ILE A 491 -9.53 -30.53 15.04
C ILE A 491 -8.36 -30.68 16.01
N LYS A 492 -7.95 -31.90 16.34
CA LYS A 492 -6.74 -32.14 17.14
C LYS A 492 -5.50 -31.55 16.48
N ASN A 493 -5.30 -31.80 15.21
CA ASN A 493 -4.17 -31.27 14.45
C ASN A 493 -4.18 -29.71 14.40
N LEU A 494 -5.34 -29.07 14.36
CA LEU A 494 -5.48 -27.62 14.42
C LEU A 494 -5.01 -27.06 15.77
N PHE A 495 -5.39 -27.69 16.89
CA PHE A 495 -4.96 -27.27 18.22
C PHE A 495 -3.48 -27.48 18.49
N GLU A 496 -2.90 -28.58 17.98
CA GLU A 496 -1.48 -28.88 18.12
C GLU A 496 -0.60 -27.95 17.24
N THR A 497 -1.14 -27.48 16.10
CA THR A 497 -0.38 -26.66 15.15
C THR A 497 -0.47 -25.15 15.43
N PHE A 498 -1.56 -24.64 16.02
CA PHE A 498 -1.86 -23.21 16.07
C PHE A 498 -2.14 -22.63 17.47
N ASP A 499 -1.89 -23.35 18.55
CA ASP A 499 -2.15 -22.90 19.95
C ASP A 499 -3.52 -22.18 20.11
N CYS A 500 -4.57 -22.80 19.55
CA CYS A 500 -5.90 -22.23 19.50
C CYS A 500 -6.66 -22.46 20.82
N ARG A 501 -7.58 -21.55 21.18
CA ARG A 501 -8.53 -21.73 22.29
C ARG A 501 -9.96 -21.68 21.78
N ILE A 502 -10.80 -22.57 22.30
CA ILE A 502 -12.24 -22.51 22.01
C ILE A 502 -12.84 -21.35 22.80
N ILE A 503 -13.39 -20.36 22.10
CA ILE A 503 -14.04 -19.18 22.68
C ILE A 503 -15.53 -19.42 22.83
N ASP A 504 -16.17 -20.02 21.82
CA ASP A 504 -17.59 -20.36 21.83
C ASP A 504 -17.92 -21.52 20.90
N ILE A 505 -19.06 -22.18 21.11
CA ILE A 505 -19.59 -23.27 20.28
C ILE A 505 -21.05 -22.97 19.94
N GLU A 506 -21.29 -22.43 18.73
CA GLU A 506 -22.64 -22.26 18.20
C GLU A 506 -23.09 -23.50 17.43
N LYS A 507 -24.34 -23.91 17.65
CA LYS A 507 -24.96 -25.01 16.93
C LYS A 507 -25.66 -24.43 15.70
N ASP A 508 -25.22 -24.78 14.52
CA ASP A 508 -25.92 -24.46 13.27
C ASP A 508 -27.38 -24.99 13.37
N ARG A 509 -28.33 -24.08 13.41
CA ARG A 509 -29.74 -24.43 13.30
C ARG A 509 -30.05 -24.65 11.82
N LYS A 510 -30.07 -25.91 11.43
CA LYS A 510 -30.69 -26.32 10.16
C LYS A 510 -32.20 -26.12 10.20
#